data_9eb27e04396b1cfa64a85de13ec92002
#
_entry.id   9eb27e04396b1cfa64a85de13ec92002
#
_cell.length_a   1.000
_cell.length_b   1.000
_cell.length_c   1.000
_cell.angle_alpha   90.00
_cell.angle_beta   90.00
_cell.angle_gamma   90.00
#
_symmetry.space_group_name_H-M   'P 1'
#
loop_
_entity.id
_entity.type
_entity.pdbx_description
1 polymer ?
#
loop_
_entity_poly.entity_id
_entity_poly.type
_entity_poly.pdbx_seq_one_letter_code
_entity_poly.pdbx_strand_id
1 'polypeptide(L)'
;NAGLMVLGSVVDASYADWRRVHAVNLDGVFLGCKHALPAIERAGGGSIVNISSIAAMQGVPFAAAYCASKGGVRSLTKSVAVHCREKKNGVRCNSVHPDGVKTPMVVKVATGRDDASRAEIEAIARHSTRFCEPEDIAGVVLFLVSDESRHVNGAEIMVDNAALAMGPMGA
;
A
#
# COMPACT_ATOMS: atom_id res chain seq x y z
N ASN A 1 5.31 5.65 3.36
CA ASN A 1 3.87 5.90 3.39
C ASN A 1 3.41 6.98 2.39
N ALA A 2 4.32 7.74 1.79
CA ALA A 2 3.95 8.65 0.71
C ALA A 2 3.36 7.86 -0.47
N GLY A 3 2.29 8.38 -1.05
CA GLY A 3 1.62 7.73 -2.17
C GLY A 3 0.97 8.75 -3.11
N LEU A 4 1.02 8.44 -4.39
CA LEU A 4 0.45 9.26 -5.46
C LEU A 4 -0.38 8.37 -6.37
N MET A 5 -1.58 8.82 -6.72
CA MET A 5 -2.39 8.23 -7.78
C MET A 5 -2.64 9.28 -8.86
N VAL A 6 -2.32 8.93 -10.08
CA VAL A 6 -2.69 9.69 -11.29
C VAL A 6 -3.63 8.79 -12.09
N LEU A 7 -4.77 9.34 -12.47
CA LEU A 7 -5.77 8.61 -13.25
C LEU A 7 -5.33 8.55 -14.72
N GLY A 8 -5.51 7.40 -15.33
CA GLY A 8 -5.22 7.14 -16.73
C GLY A 8 -5.22 5.65 -17.02
N SER A 9 -5.88 5.26 -18.10
CA SER A 9 -5.81 3.88 -18.62
C SER A 9 -4.40 3.62 -19.17
N VAL A 10 -4.14 2.37 -19.57
CA VAL A 10 -2.86 2.02 -20.23
C VAL A 10 -2.63 2.80 -21.53
N VAL A 11 -3.70 3.26 -22.18
CA VAL A 11 -3.63 4.04 -23.44
C VAL A 11 -3.48 5.53 -23.15
N ASP A 12 -4.17 6.06 -22.12
CA ASP A 12 -4.25 7.50 -21.85
C ASP A 12 -3.16 8.02 -20.90
N ALA A 13 -2.58 7.13 -20.07
CA ALA A 13 -1.55 7.52 -19.13
C ALA A 13 -0.29 8.03 -19.85
N SER A 14 0.13 9.25 -19.56
CA SER A 14 1.39 9.77 -20.11
C SER A 14 2.59 9.03 -19.51
N TYR A 15 3.68 8.91 -20.28
CA TYR A 15 4.93 8.34 -19.75
C TYR A 15 5.50 9.20 -18.60
N ALA A 16 5.27 10.50 -18.61
CA ALA A 16 5.66 11.40 -17.53
C ALA A 16 4.92 11.06 -16.23
N ASP A 17 3.60 10.84 -16.29
CA ASP A 17 2.80 10.43 -15.12
C ASP A 17 3.17 9.03 -14.65
N TRP A 18 3.40 8.09 -15.57
CA TRP A 18 3.95 6.77 -15.26
C TRP A 18 5.23 6.89 -14.42
N ARG A 19 6.21 7.66 -14.89
CA ARG A 19 7.47 7.88 -14.18
C ARG A 19 7.27 8.54 -12.83
N ARG A 20 6.42 9.57 -12.75
CA ARG A 20 6.11 10.28 -11.51
C ARG A 20 5.48 9.37 -10.46
N VAL A 21 4.51 8.54 -10.85
CA VAL A 21 3.86 7.57 -9.94
C VAL A 21 4.89 6.55 -9.42
N HIS A 22 5.74 6.01 -10.30
CA HIS A 22 6.76 5.04 -9.90
C HIS A 22 7.80 5.68 -8.99
N ALA A 23 8.28 6.87 -9.28
CA ALA A 23 9.25 7.58 -8.45
C ALA A 23 8.77 7.77 -7.02
N VAL A 24 7.49 8.11 -6.82
CA VAL A 24 6.93 8.27 -5.47
C VAL A 24 6.61 6.93 -4.82
N ASN A 25 5.84 6.08 -5.51
CA ASN A 25 5.24 4.90 -4.90
C ASN A 25 6.18 3.69 -4.80
N LEU A 26 7.15 3.57 -5.69
CA LEU A 26 8.06 2.41 -5.77
C LEU A 26 9.50 2.79 -5.44
N ASP A 27 10.09 3.76 -6.16
CA ASP A 27 11.47 4.17 -5.90
C ASP A 27 11.61 4.73 -4.47
N GLY A 28 10.62 5.51 -4.00
CA GLY A 28 10.57 6.03 -2.63
C GLY A 28 10.56 4.92 -1.59
N VAL A 29 9.79 3.83 -1.81
CA VAL A 29 9.75 2.66 -0.91
C VAL A 29 11.07 1.89 -0.95
N PHE A 30 11.64 1.70 -2.16
CA PHE A 30 12.96 1.06 -2.31
C PHE A 30 14.04 1.84 -1.56
N LEU A 31 14.10 3.15 -1.73
CA LEU A 31 15.07 4.01 -1.03
C LEU A 31 14.85 3.99 0.48
N GLY A 32 13.59 4.00 0.93
CA GLY A 32 13.23 3.83 2.34
C GLY A 32 13.79 2.53 2.91
N CYS A 33 13.52 1.40 2.26
CA CYS A 33 14.06 0.10 2.68
C CYS A 33 15.59 0.09 2.65
N LYS A 34 16.19 0.59 1.57
CA LYS A 34 17.66 0.63 1.39
C LYS A 34 18.38 1.37 2.50
N HIS A 35 17.84 2.50 2.95
CA HIS A 35 18.49 3.34 3.94
C HIS A 35 18.09 3.00 5.38
N ALA A 36 16.85 2.54 5.62
CA ALA A 36 16.40 2.17 6.95
C ALA A 36 16.96 0.82 7.40
N LEU A 37 17.04 -0.17 6.50
CA LEU A 37 17.45 -1.53 6.83
C LEU A 37 18.79 -1.60 7.59
N PRO A 38 19.89 -0.96 7.16
CA PRO A 38 21.14 -1.03 7.88
C PRO A 38 21.08 -0.38 9.29
N ALA A 39 20.21 0.63 9.47
CA ALA A 39 20.03 1.26 10.77
C ALA A 39 19.24 0.36 11.74
N ILE A 40 18.17 -0.29 11.25
CA ILE A 40 17.36 -1.23 12.01
C ILE A 40 18.20 -2.48 12.39
N GLU A 41 19.02 -2.97 11.48
CA GLU A 41 19.95 -4.09 11.73
C GLU A 41 20.94 -3.74 12.86
N ARG A 42 21.56 -2.54 12.83
CA ARG A 42 22.45 -2.09 13.90
C ARG A 42 21.75 -1.91 15.25
N ALA A 43 20.46 -1.67 15.25
CA ALA A 43 19.63 -1.58 16.46
C ALA A 43 19.26 -2.95 17.05
N GLY A 44 19.68 -4.05 16.41
CA GLY A 44 19.43 -5.43 16.88
C GLY A 44 18.19 -6.08 16.25
N GLY A 45 17.61 -5.50 15.23
CA GLY A 45 16.43 -6.00 14.54
C GLY A 45 15.23 -5.06 14.62
N GLY A 46 14.12 -5.45 14.00
CA GLY A 46 12.90 -4.64 13.97
C GLY A 46 11.94 -5.00 12.84
N SER A 47 11.09 -4.05 12.44
CA SER A 47 10.06 -4.28 11.45
C SER A 47 9.98 -3.14 10.43
N ILE A 48 9.87 -3.49 9.16
CA ILE A 48 9.53 -2.60 8.06
C ILE A 48 8.11 -2.96 7.60
N VAL A 49 7.24 -1.96 7.49
CA VAL A 49 5.88 -2.12 6.96
C VAL A 49 5.70 -1.22 5.75
N ASN A 50 5.52 -1.82 4.60
CA ASN A 50 5.29 -1.12 3.34
C ASN A 50 3.79 -1.03 3.05
N ILE A 51 3.29 0.16 2.75
CA ILE A 51 1.89 0.35 2.37
C ILE A 51 1.75 0.17 0.85
N SER A 52 1.14 -0.95 0.48
CA SER A 52 0.77 -1.26 -0.89
C SER A 52 -0.70 -0.87 -1.17
N SER A 53 -1.47 -1.72 -1.78
CA SER A 53 -2.91 -1.58 -2.08
C SER A 53 -3.46 -2.91 -2.57
N ILE A 54 -4.77 -3.12 -2.51
CA ILE A 54 -5.42 -4.20 -3.24
C ILE A 54 -5.24 -4.05 -4.77
N ALA A 55 -4.97 -2.85 -5.26
CA ALA A 55 -4.60 -2.60 -6.66
C ALA A 55 -3.30 -3.31 -7.10
N ALA A 56 -2.52 -3.86 -6.16
CA ALA A 56 -1.39 -4.75 -6.44
C ALA A 56 -1.83 -6.19 -6.79
N MET A 57 -3.10 -6.55 -6.55
CA MET A 57 -3.68 -7.89 -6.72
C MET A 57 -4.72 -7.92 -7.82
N GLN A 58 -5.37 -6.80 -8.09
CA GLN A 58 -6.44 -6.66 -9.08
C GLN A 58 -6.15 -5.54 -10.07
N GLY A 59 -6.76 -5.61 -11.26
CA GLY A 59 -6.69 -4.53 -12.24
C GLY A 59 -7.63 -3.38 -11.88
N VAL A 60 -7.14 -2.15 -12.00
CA VAL A 60 -7.96 -0.93 -11.97
C VAL A 60 -7.79 -0.24 -13.31
N PRO A 61 -8.79 -0.27 -14.20
CA PRO A 61 -8.62 0.07 -15.62
C PRO A 61 -8.21 1.53 -15.86
N PHE A 62 -8.52 2.43 -14.92
CA PHE A 62 -8.20 3.85 -14.99
C PHE A 62 -6.99 4.25 -14.12
N ALA A 63 -6.16 3.31 -13.67
CA ALA A 63 -5.01 3.56 -12.77
C ALA A 63 -3.83 2.64 -13.05
N ALA A 64 -3.46 2.47 -14.33
CA ALA A 64 -2.43 1.52 -14.76
C ALA A 64 -1.08 1.72 -14.05
N ALA A 65 -0.58 2.95 -13.99
CA ALA A 65 0.69 3.28 -13.33
C ALA A 65 0.65 3.00 -11.82
N TYR A 66 -0.47 3.27 -11.18
CA TYR A 66 -0.67 3.00 -9.75
C TYR A 66 -0.65 1.50 -9.46
N CYS A 67 -1.42 0.70 -10.20
CA CYS A 67 -1.43 -0.76 -10.06
C CYS A 67 -0.02 -1.34 -10.20
N ALA A 68 0.71 -0.96 -11.25
CA ALA A 68 2.08 -1.42 -11.47
C ALA A 68 3.01 -1.03 -10.32
N SER A 69 2.94 0.21 -9.84
CA SER A 69 3.77 0.67 -8.72
C SER A 69 3.50 -0.09 -7.44
N LYS A 70 2.22 -0.34 -7.10
CA LYS A 70 1.83 -1.09 -5.90
C LYS A 70 2.12 -2.58 -6.01
N GLY A 71 2.03 -3.16 -7.22
CA GLY A 71 2.54 -4.50 -7.51
C GLY A 71 4.07 -4.60 -7.29
N GLY A 72 4.81 -3.57 -7.69
CA GLY A 72 6.25 -3.46 -7.42
C GLY A 72 6.56 -3.43 -5.92
N VAL A 73 5.84 -2.65 -5.12
CA VAL A 73 5.98 -2.62 -3.65
C VAL A 73 5.73 -3.98 -3.02
N ARG A 74 4.69 -4.69 -3.49
CA ARG A 74 4.35 -6.05 -3.06
C ARG A 74 5.54 -7.00 -3.26
N SER A 75 6.12 -7.05 -4.46
CA SER A 75 7.26 -7.92 -4.79
C SER A 75 8.54 -7.50 -4.07
N LEU A 76 8.82 -6.19 -3.99
CA LEU A 76 9.96 -5.64 -3.27
C LEU A 76 9.94 -6.05 -1.80
N THR A 77 8.77 -5.99 -1.14
CA THR A 77 8.61 -6.38 0.26
C THR A 77 9.04 -7.82 0.50
N LYS A 78 8.65 -8.75 -0.37
CA LYS A 78 9.07 -10.16 -0.29
C LYS A 78 10.58 -10.32 -0.47
N SER A 79 11.16 -9.62 -1.41
CA SER A 79 12.62 -9.64 -1.64
C SER A 79 13.39 -9.16 -0.41
N VAL A 80 12.94 -8.05 0.22
CA VAL A 80 13.55 -7.54 1.46
C VAL A 80 13.39 -8.53 2.61
N ALA A 81 12.19 -9.12 2.77
CA ALA A 81 11.92 -10.10 3.81
C ALA A 81 12.84 -11.35 3.71
N VAL A 82 13.01 -11.87 2.49
CA VAL A 82 13.91 -13.03 2.25
C VAL A 82 15.36 -12.66 2.51
N HIS A 83 15.81 -11.49 2.05
CA HIS A 83 17.16 -10.99 2.34
C HIS A 83 17.42 -10.91 3.85
N CYS A 84 16.50 -10.32 4.62
CA CYS A 84 16.64 -10.21 6.07
C CYS A 84 16.70 -11.58 6.76
N ARG A 85 15.86 -12.54 6.32
CA ARG A 85 15.85 -13.91 6.83
C ARG A 85 17.18 -14.60 6.57
N GLU A 86 17.73 -14.51 5.36
CA GLU A 86 19.02 -15.15 5.00
C GLU A 86 20.18 -14.53 5.77
N LYS A 87 20.16 -13.22 5.97
CA LYS A 87 21.13 -12.50 6.79
C LYS A 87 21.01 -12.76 8.29
N LYS A 88 19.87 -13.30 8.74
CA LYS A 88 19.56 -13.53 10.18
C LYS A 88 19.70 -12.27 11.01
N ASN A 89 19.34 -11.12 10.44
CA ASN A 89 19.57 -9.80 11.03
C ASN A 89 18.44 -9.32 11.96
N GLY A 90 17.45 -10.19 12.24
CA GLY A 90 16.34 -9.87 13.15
C GLY A 90 15.32 -8.89 12.57
N VAL A 91 15.42 -8.49 11.29
CA VAL A 91 14.49 -7.55 10.66
C VAL A 91 13.41 -8.32 9.90
N ARG A 92 12.16 -7.89 10.07
CA ARG A 92 10.99 -8.36 9.32
C ARG A 92 10.53 -7.30 8.34
N CYS A 93 9.97 -7.72 7.20
CA CYS A 93 9.41 -6.81 6.22
C CYS A 93 8.08 -7.36 5.71
N ASN A 94 6.99 -6.60 5.88
CA ASN A 94 5.63 -7.00 5.50
C ASN A 94 4.95 -5.90 4.70
N SER A 95 3.92 -6.23 3.95
CA SER A 95 3.09 -5.27 3.23
C SER A 95 1.63 -5.28 3.71
N VAL A 96 1.05 -4.09 3.80
CA VAL A 96 -0.38 -3.89 4.05
C VAL A 96 -1.03 -3.44 2.75
N HIS A 97 -2.18 -4.01 2.44
CA HIS A 97 -2.90 -3.81 1.20
C HIS A 97 -4.32 -3.29 1.48
N PRO A 98 -4.47 -1.98 1.71
CA PRO A 98 -5.78 -1.37 1.90
C PRO A 98 -6.62 -1.39 0.62
N ASP A 99 -7.95 -1.40 0.77
CA ASP A 99 -8.90 -0.96 -0.24
C ASP A 99 -9.15 0.55 -0.10
N GLY A 100 -10.37 1.02 -0.05
CA GLY A 100 -10.69 2.41 0.17
C GLY A 100 -10.38 2.82 1.61
N VAL A 101 -9.64 3.91 1.78
CA VAL A 101 -9.39 4.53 3.07
C VAL A 101 -9.90 5.95 3.02
N LYS A 102 -10.66 6.40 4.03
CA LYS A 102 -11.26 7.74 4.10
C LYS A 102 -10.20 8.83 4.24
N THR A 103 -9.58 9.17 3.12
CA THR A 103 -8.49 10.16 2.98
C THR A 103 -8.76 11.10 1.80
N PRO A 104 -8.04 12.22 1.66
CA PRO A 104 -8.16 13.09 0.48
C PRO A 104 -8.00 12.38 -0.86
N MET A 105 -7.27 11.26 -0.91
CA MET A 105 -7.11 10.46 -2.13
C MET A 105 -8.45 9.93 -2.67
N VAL A 106 -9.45 9.66 -1.80
CA VAL A 106 -10.79 9.23 -2.23
C VAL A 106 -11.48 10.30 -3.07
N VAL A 107 -11.41 11.56 -2.64
CA VAL A 107 -11.99 12.69 -3.40
C VAL A 107 -11.25 12.85 -4.73
N LYS A 108 -9.92 12.77 -4.72
CA LYS A 108 -9.13 12.83 -5.95
C LYS A 108 -9.53 11.76 -6.95
N VAL A 109 -9.71 10.53 -6.52
CA VAL A 109 -10.16 9.44 -7.40
C VAL A 109 -11.56 9.67 -7.94
N ALA A 110 -12.48 10.19 -7.11
CA ALA A 110 -13.86 10.41 -7.51
C ALA A 110 -14.07 11.66 -8.38
N THR A 111 -13.28 12.71 -8.17
CA THR A 111 -13.54 14.04 -8.76
C THR A 111 -12.36 14.64 -9.54
N GLY A 112 -11.16 14.05 -9.45
CA GLY A 112 -9.91 14.59 -10.01
C GLY A 112 -9.30 15.75 -9.20
N ARG A 113 -9.93 16.21 -8.12
CA ARG A 113 -9.49 17.35 -7.30
C ARG A 113 -8.54 16.89 -6.18
N ASP A 114 -7.58 17.73 -5.82
CA ASP A 114 -6.64 17.49 -4.70
C ASP A 114 -7.13 18.09 -3.36
N ASP A 115 -8.06 19.02 -3.39
CA ASP A 115 -8.72 19.60 -2.21
C ASP A 115 -9.89 18.70 -1.77
N ALA A 116 -9.94 18.37 -0.48
CA ALA A 116 -10.96 17.49 0.06
C ALA A 116 -11.36 17.92 1.47
N SER A 117 -12.65 18.15 1.68
CA SER A 117 -13.19 18.28 3.02
C SER A 117 -13.55 16.92 3.63
N ARG A 118 -13.58 16.84 4.94
CA ARG A 118 -14.04 15.62 5.67
C ARG A 118 -15.46 15.22 5.22
N ALA A 119 -16.34 16.21 5.02
CA ALA A 119 -17.71 15.97 4.61
C ALA A 119 -17.81 15.33 3.20
N GLU A 120 -16.96 15.73 2.25
CA GLU A 120 -16.91 15.12 0.93
C GLU A 120 -16.39 13.67 0.99
N ILE A 121 -15.36 13.41 1.79
CA ILE A 121 -14.85 12.06 2.01
C ILE A 121 -15.95 11.15 2.55
N GLU A 122 -16.68 11.59 3.58
CA GLU A 122 -17.79 10.83 4.16
C GLU A 122 -18.95 10.63 3.18
N ALA A 123 -19.26 11.64 2.36
CA ALA A 123 -20.31 11.53 1.34
C ALA A 123 -19.98 10.46 0.28
N ILE A 124 -18.72 10.40 -0.18
CA ILE A 124 -18.26 9.38 -1.14
C ILE A 124 -18.28 7.99 -0.50
N ALA A 125 -17.83 7.85 0.74
CA ALA A 125 -17.70 6.58 1.42
C ALA A 125 -19.04 6.00 1.92
N ARG A 126 -20.07 6.83 2.11
CA ARG A 126 -21.33 6.51 2.83
C ARG A 126 -22.05 5.26 2.33
N HIS A 127 -22.00 4.99 1.05
CA HIS A 127 -22.77 3.92 0.40
C HIS A 127 -21.91 2.71 0.01
N SER A 128 -20.69 2.62 0.52
CA SER A 128 -19.80 1.52 0.20
C SER A 128 -19.14 0.94 1.46
N THR A 129 -19.25 -0.37 1.62
CA THR A 129 -18.57 -1.12 2.69
C THR A 129 -17.07 -1.29 2.45
N ARG A 130 -16.56 -0.77 1.34
CA ARG A 130 -15.15 -0.86 0.95
C ARG A 130 -14.25 0.18 1.62
N PHE A 131 -14.81 1.16 2.32
CA PHE A 131 -14.04 2.22 2.97
C PHE A 131 -13.88 1.96 4.46
N CYS A 132 -12.64 2.04 4.92
CA CYS A 132 -12.27 2.02 6.33
C CYS A 132 -11.73 3.38 6.79
N GLU A 133 -11.59 3.55 8.10
CA GLU A 133 -10.90 4.71 8.66
C GLU A 133 -9.37 4.52 8.59
N PRO A 134 -8.57 5.60 8.56
CA PRO A 134 -7.12 5.51 8.62
C PRO A 134 -6.59 4.72 9.83
N GLU A 135 -7.32 4.77 10.95
CA GLU A 135 -7.03 4.07 12.20
C GLU A 135 -7.08 2.54 12.05
N ASP A 136 -7.92 2.02 11.16
CA ASP A 136 -8.00 0.58 10.87
C ASP A 136 -6.68 0.09 10.23
N ILE A 137 -6.10 0.90 9.36
CA ILE A 137 -4.79 0.61 8.78
C ILE A 137 -3.69 0.74 9.83
N ALA A 138 -3.75 1.79 10.67
CA ALA A 138 -2.78 2.02 11.73
C ALA A 138 -2.74 0.88 12.75
N GLY A 139 -3.90 0.28 13.08
CA GLY A 139 -4.00 -0.89 13.95
C GLY A 139 -3.22 -2.10 13.39
N VAL A 140 -3.36 -2.37 12.09
CA VAL A 140 -2.61 -3.45 11.43
C VAL A 140 -1.11 -3.14 11.40
N VAL A 141 -0.73 -1.90 11.13
CA VAL A 141 0.68 -1.48 11.18
C VAL A 141 1.25 -1.66 12.58
N LEU A 142 0.51 -1.26 13.62
CA LEU A 142 0.92 -1.42 15.03
C LEU A 142 1.17 -2.89 15.37
N PHE A 143 0.27 -3.81 14.99
CA PHE A 143 0.50 -5.25 15.12
C PHE A 143 1.78 -5.70 14.42
N LEU A 144 2.00 -5.28 13.17
CA LEU A 144 3.16 -5.70 12.38
C LEU A 144 4.50 -5.13 12.89
N VAL A 145 4.50 -4.01 13.61
CA VAL A 145 5.74 -3.47 14.22
C VAL A 145 5.99 -4.01 15.63
N SER A 146 4.99 -4.61 16.27
CA SER A 146 5.11 -5.18 17.62
C SER A 146 5.71 -6.60 17.61
N ASP A 147 6.08 -7.09 18.80
CA ASP A 147 6.58 -8.45 19.00
C ASP A 147 5.51 -9.52 18.83
N GLU A 148 4.23 -9.16 18.86
CA GLU A 148 3.12 -10.09 18.59
C GLU A 148 3.21 -10.71 17.20
N SER A 149 3.80 -9.98 16.24
CA SER A 149 4.04 -10.43 14.88
C SER A 149 5.45 -10.96 14.62
N ARG A 150 6.20 -11.35 15.65
CA ARG A 150 7.62 -11.76 15.57
C ARG A 150 7.92 -12.86 14.55
N HIS A 151 6.93 -13.63 14.16
CA HIS A 151 7.08 -14.71 13.15
C HIS A 151 6.38 -14.38 11.82
N VAL A 152 5.87 -13.16 11.67
CA VAL A 152 5.24 -12.67 10.44
C VAL A 152 6.29 -11.91 9.63
N ASN A 153 6.75 -12.49 8.52
CA ASN A 153 7.78 -11.91 7.66
C ASN A 153 7.51 -12.27 6.19
N GLY A 154 7.46 -11.29 5.30
CA GLY A 154 7.10 -11.45 3.90
C GLY A 154 5.59 -11.58 3.66
N ALA A 155 4.76 -11.31 4.67
CA ALA A 155 3.32 -11.42 4.58
C ALA A 155 2.69 -10.24 3.81
N GLU A 156 1.54 -10.54 3.21
CA GLU A 156 0.64 -9.60 2.55
C GLU A 156 -0.64 -9.54 3.37
N ILE A 157 -0.90 -8.42 4.05
CA ILE A 157 -2.08 -8.25 4.89
C ILE A 157 -3.11 -7.41 4.16
N MET A 158 -4.21 -8.04 3.75
CA MET A 158 -5.36 -7.36 3.14
C MET A 158 -6.16 -6.63 4.21
N VAL A 159 -6.52 -5.38 3.94
CA VAL A 159 -7.46 -4.60 4.76
C VAL A 159 -8.52 -4.05 3.82
N ASP A 160 -9.42 -4.91 3.37
CA ASP A 160 -10.30 -4.70 2.22
C ASP A 160 -11.75 -5.15 2.46
N ASN A 161 -12.10 -5.48 3.70
CA ASN A 161 -13.43 -5.97 4.05
C ASN A 161 -13.91 -7.07 3.08
N ALA A 162 -13.05 -8.04 2.79
CA ALA A 162 -13.29 -9.17 1.89
C ALA A 162 -13.52 -8.81 0.40
N ALA A 163 -13.16 -7.59 -0.04
CA ALA A 163 -13.38 -7.18 -1.43
C ALA A 163 -12.70 -8.10 -2.44
N LEU A 164 -11.50 -8.62 -2.13
CA LEU A 164 -10.79 -9.59 -2.98
C LEU A 164 -11.23 -11.04 -2.76
N ALA A 165 -11.89 -11.33 -1.65
CA ALA A 165 -12.40 -12.69 -1.36
C ALA A 165 -13.77 -12.95 -1.95
N MET A 166 -14.47 -11.92 -2.46
CA MET A 166 -15.80 -12.06 -3.07
C MET A 166 -15.69 -12.85 -4.36
N GLY A 167 -16.46 -13.95 -4.43
CA GLY A 167 -16.65 -14.73 -5.65
C GLY A 167 -17.63 -14.05 -6.61
N PRO A 168 -17.86 -14.66 -7.80
CA PRO A 168 -18.74 -14.10 -8.84
C PRO A 168 -20.21 -13.92 -8.42
N MET A 169 -20.61 -14.42 -7.26
CA MET A 169 -21.95 -14.27 -6.68
C MET A 169 -22.06 -13.09 -5.70
N GLY A 170 -20.99 -12.32 -5.48
CA GLY A 170 -20.89 -11.24 -4.48
C GLY A 170 -20.91 -9.83 -5.09
N ALA A 171 -21.59 -9.62 -6.21
CA ALA A 171 -21.77 -8.32 -6.83
C ALA A 171 -23.12 -7.71 -6.43
#